data_f2877f21dbb1f292a593ab0f7f931f14
#
_entry.id   f2877f21dbb1f292a593ab0f7f931f14
#
_cell.length_a   1.000
_cell.length_b   1.000
_cell.length_c   1.000
_cell.angle_alpha   90.00
_cell.angle_beta   90.00
_cell.angle_gamma   90.00
#
_symmetry.space_group_name_H-M   'P 1'
#
loop_
_entity.id
_entity.type
_entity.pdbx_description
1 polymer ?
#
loop_
_entity_poly.entity_id
_entity_poly.type
_entity_poly.pdbx_seq_one_letter_code
_entity_poly.pdbx_strand_id
1 'polypeptide(L)'
;MDVTSLLAELVRLPSINPMGRVLPEELIFESRVTQYMETFFKNMGVRTERTKIQPGRDNLIAFMDPPGNPSQTILFEAHQDTVPVDGMIIDPFGAKIEAGKLYGRGACDVKGGMASMATAFARLFKQKKAGMPQLVMACTIDEEHGFQGIQSIVNQPWLKAKDPKSIWAVVAEPTRLHIVNAHKGAVRWDLQCKGVSCHSSTPEKGKNAIYSMAKVLPYVEEYAKYLAALPGHPRLGSATLSCGTIRGGASVNTVPDFCAVQVDRRLLPGETPEGAVNQFREWLGQKCKDIPFEVTEPWLAAPALGDEYSPKLVQALGKSIKSRIGTLEIDAEPYGTDAASLCEAFIPAVVFGPGSIAQAHTKDEWIEIEQLKIAEEILCDFVISQSV
;
A
#
# COMPACT_ATOMS: atom_id res chain seq x y z
N MET A 1 -2.33 -10.20 25.86
CA MET A 1 -1.96 -11.01 24.66
C MET A 1 -0.61 -10.48 24.22
N ASP A 2 0.35 -11.34 23.93
CA ASP A 2 1.64 -10.98 23.36
C ASP A 2 1.54 -10.86 21.83
N VAL A 3 2.55 -10.26 21.21
CA VAL A 3 2.57 -9.96 19.77
C VAL A 3 2.49 -11.21 18.89
N THR A 4 3.13 -12.31 19.31
CA THR A 4 3.14 -13.57 18.54
C THR A 4 1.75 -14.20 18.53
N SER A 5 1.10 -14.24 19.70
CA SER A 5 -0.27 -14.74 19.83
C SER A 5 -1.26 -13.90 19.03
N LEU A 6 -1.14 -12.57 19.07
CA LEU A 6 -2.00 -11.70 18.28
C LEU A 6 -1.81 -11.92 16.77
N LEU A 7 -0.56 -12.01 16.30
CA LEU A 7 -0.29 -12.28 14.90
C LEU A 7 -0.87 -13.64 14.47
N ALA A 8 -0.71 -14.69 15.29
CA ALA A 8 -1.27 -16.00 14.96
C ALA A 8 -2.80 -15.96 14.78
N GLU A 9 -3.51 -15.23 15.64
CA GLU A 9 -4.95 -15.02 15.47
C GLU A 9 -5.29 -14.24 14.18
N LEU A 10 -4.54 -13.18 13.88
CA LEU A 10 -4.76 -12.38 12.66
C LEU A 10 -4.51 -13.20 11.38
N VAL A 11 -3.47 -14.02 11.34
CA VAL A 11 -3.17 -14.89 10.19
C VAL A 11 -4.29 -15.92 9.96
N ARG A 12 -4.90 -16.47 11.01
CA ARG A 12 -6.03 -17.39 10.92
C ARG A 12 -7.30 -16.77 10.34
N LEU A 13 -7.36 -15.46 10.23
CA LEU A 13 -8.50 -14.70 9.68
C LEU A 13 -8.22 -14.34 8.21
N PRO A 14 -8.80 -15.05 7.23
CA PRO A 14 -8.67 -14.66 5.83
C PRO A 14 -9.19 -13.22 5.59
N SER A 15 -8.40 -12.46 4.83
CA SER A 15 -8.74 -11.08 4.43
C SER A 15 -8.21 -10.77 3.04
N ILE A 16 -8.38 -11.71 2.11
CA ILE A 16 -7.85 -11.59 0.75
C ILE A 16 -8.50 -10.43 0.01
N ASN A 17 -7.70 -9.54 -0.56
CA ASN A 17 -8.15 -8.60 -1.58
C ASN A 17 -8.36 -9.37 -2.89
N PRO A 18 -9.56 -9.41 -3.44
CA PRO A 18 -9.82 -10.18 -4.66
C PRO A 18 -9.18 -9.58 -5.91
N MET A 19 -8.71 -8.33 -5.89
CA MET A 19 -8.07 -7.66 -7.02
C MET A 19 -8.87 -7.79 -8.33
N GLY A 20 -10.21 -7.60 -8.25
CA GLY A 20 -11.13 -7.73 -9.38
C GLY A 20 -11.44 -9.16 -9.83
N ARG A 21 -10.97 -10.19 -9.11
CA ARG A 21 -11.26 -11.61 -9.39
C ARG A 21 -12.46 -12.11 -8.60
N VAL A 22 -13.10 -13.16 -9.07
CA VAL A 22 -14.12 -13.89 -8.33
C VAL A 22 -13.43 -14.95 -7.48
N LEU A 23 -13.52 -14.81 -6.17
CA LEU A 23 -12.95 -15.73 -5.16
C LEU A 23 -14.04 -16.12 -4.14
N PRO A 24 -13.85 -17.21 -3.35
CA PRO A 24 -14.80 -17.60 -2.31
C PRO A 24 -15.04 -16.49 -1.28
N GLU A 25 -16.30 -16.21 -0.96
CA GLU A 25 -16.70 -15.10 -0.06
C GLU A 25 -16.11 -15.25 1.35
N GLU A 26 -15.93 -16.48 1.82
CA GLU A 26 -15.34 -16.78 3.13
C GLU A 26 -13.85 -16.44 3.23
N LEU A 27 -13.18 -16.17 2.12
CA LEU A 27 -11.75 -15.84 2.10
C LEU A 27 -11.47 -14.36 1.87
N ILE A 28 -12.44 -13.62 1.27
CA ILE A 28 -12.22 -12.26 0.83
C ILE A 28 -12.65 -11.23 1.87
N PHE A 29 -12.08 -10.02 1.72
CA PHE A 29 -12.37 -8.80 2.46
C PHE A 29 -11.99 -8.82 3.95
N GLU A 30 -11.90 -7.67 4.52
CA GLU A 30 -11.27 -7.40 5.80
C GLU A 30 -12.22 -7.58 7.01
N SER A 31 -13.51 -7.80 6.80
CA SER A 31 -14.54 -7.77 7.87
C SER A 31 -14.20 -8.61 9.10
N ARG A 32 -13.54 -9.77 8.91
CA ARG A 32 -13.13 -10.66 10.02
C ARG A 32 -12.01 -10.04 10.85
N VAL A 33 -11.00 -9.50 10.17
CA VAL A 33 -9.88 -8.79 10.82
C VAL A 33 -10.39 -7.54 11.52
N THR A 34 -11.21 -6.73 10.84
CA THR A 34 -11.84 -5.54 11.40
C THR A 34 -12.61 -5.85 12.68
N GLN A 35 -13.46 -6.90 12.66
CA GLN A 35 -14.24 -7.31 13.82
C GLN A 35 -13.36 -7.79 14.98
N TYR A 36 -12.32 -8.56 14.67
CA TYR A 36 -11.39 -9.05 15.67
C TYR A 36 -10.63 -7.89 16.33
N MET A 37 -10.06 -6.99 15.54
CA MET A 37 -9.32 -5.84 16.04
C MET A 37 -10.20 -4.86 16.81
N GLU A 38 -11.43 -4.64 16.39
CA GLU A 38 -12.38 -3.84 17.17
C GLU A 38 -12.66 -4.46 18.54
N THR A 39 -12.87 -5.78 18.57
CA THR A 39 -13.08 -6.52 19.82
C THR A 39 -11.85 -6.44 20.73
N PHE A 40 -10.64 -6.60 20.13
CA PHE A 40 -9.36 -6.45 20.84
C PHE A 40 -9.26 -5.09 21.55
N PHE A 41 -9.53 -3.99 20.85
CA PHE A 41 -9.47 -2.64 21.42
C PHE A 41 -10.61 -2.37 22.43
N LYS A 42 -11.84 -2.78 22.11
CA LYS A 42 -12.99 -2.58 23.02
C LYS A 42 -12.85 -3.30 24.34
N ASN A 43 -12.27 -4.50 24.35
CA ASN A 43 -12.00 -5.26 25.58
C ASN A 43 -11.02 -4.56 26.52
N MET A 44 -10.23 -3.61 26.03
CA MET A 44 -9.34 -2.76 26.81
C MET A 44 -9.98 -1.44 27.23
N GLY A 45 -11.22 -1.15 26.80
CA GLY A 45 -11.88 0.14 27.00
C GLY A 45 -11.38 1.24 26.06
N VAL A 46 -10.77 0.89 24.94
CA VAL A 46 -10.32 1.84 23.92
C VAL A 46 -11.51 2.31 23.10
N ARG A 47 -11.60 3.63 22.85
CA ARG A 47 -12.56 4.20 21.91
C ARG A 47 -12.20 3.80 20.49
N THR A 48 -13.17 3.24 19.76
CA THR A 48 -13.02 2.84 18.36
C THR A 48 -14.08 3.47 17.49
N GLU A 49 -13.73 3.71 16.23
CA GLU A 49 -14.65 4.18 15.18
C GLU A 49 -14.47 3.32 13.95
N ARG A 50 -15.57 2.94 13.30
CA ARG A 50 -15.53 2.29 11.98
C ARG A 50 -15.96 3.28 10.91
N THR A 51 -15.24 3.29 9.81
CA THR A 51 -15.62 4.01 8.60
C THR A 51 -15.88 3.01 7.49
N LYS A 52 -17.14 2.90 7.06
CA LYS A 52 -17.53 2.05 5.95
C LYS A 52 -17.03 2.64 4.63
N ILE A 53 -16.21 1.90 3.90
CA ILE A 53 -15.69 2.28 2.58
C ILE A 53 -16.49 1.58 1.48
N GLN A 54 -16.66 0.26 1.61
CA GLN A 54 -17.46 -0.58 0.71
C GLN A 54 -18.25 -1.60 1.53
N PRO A 55 -19.23 -2.30 0.96
CA PRO A 55 -19.89 -3.40 1.64
C PRO A 55 -18.87 -4.47 2.10
N GLY A 56 -18.84 -4.74 3.42
CA GLY A 56 -17.92 -5.70 4.02
C GLY A 56 -16.47 -5.23 4.18
N ARG A 57 -16.17 -3.98 3.86
CA ARG A 57 -14.83 -3.39 3.92
C ARG A 57 -14.86 -2.07 4.69
N ASP A 58 -14.49 -2.13 5.96
CA ASP A 58 -14.48 -0.98 6.87
C ASP A 58 -13.05 -0.69 7.34
N ASN A 59 -12.66 0.58 7.35
CA ASN A 59 -11.54 1.01 8.17
C ASN A 59 -11.93 0.96 9.65
N LEU A 60 -10.98 0.60 10.50
CA LEU A 60 -11.10 0.68 11.95
C LEU A 60 -10.09 1.68 12.50
N ILE A 61 -10.54 2.58 13.37
CA ILE A 61 -9.69 3.57 14.01
C ILE A 61 -9.82 3.41 15.51
N ALA A 62 -8.70 3.27 16.24
CA ALA A 62 -8.63 3.21 17.69
C ALA A 62 -7.89 4.43 18.25
N PHE A 63 -8.38 4.99 19.35
CA PHE A 63 -7.87 6.23 19.93
C PHE A 63 -7.38 6.03 21.36
N MET A 64 -6.15 6.43 21.62
CA MET A 64 -5.62 6.64 22.97
C MET A 64 -5.51 8.14 23.22
N ASP A 65 -6.45 8.66 23.98
CA ASP A 65 -6.46 10.05 24.41
C ASP A 65 -5.82 10.14 25.82
N PRO A 66 -4.60 10.69 25.94
CA PRO A 66 -3.98 10.90 27.25
C PRO A 66 -4.66 12.07 27.98
N PRO A 67 -4.54 12.17 29.32
CA PRO A 67 -5.05 13.31 30.06
C PRO A 67 -4.41 14.63 29.59
N GLY A 68 -5.19 15.71 29.52
CA GLY A 68 -4.76 17.03 29.04
C GLY A 68 -4.99 17.21 27.55
N ASN A 69 -4.34 18.22 26.96
CA ASN A 69 -4.43 18.54 25.55
C ASN A 69 -3.10 18.21 24.88
N PRO A 70 -2.92 17.02 24.31
CA PRO A 70 -1.68 16.66 23.63
C PRO A 70 -1.44 17.57 22.41
N SER A 71 -0.23 18.13 22.32
CA SER A 71 0.18 18.99 21.21
C SER A 71 0.57 18.20 19.95
N GLN A 72 0.77 16.88 20.12
CA GLN A 72 1.18 15.97 19.05
C GLN A 72 0.28 14.75 18.96
N THR A 73 0.07 14.26 17.76
CA THR A 73 -0.59 12.97 17.47
C THR A 73 0.39 12.06 16.79
N ILE A 74 0.47 10.82 17.23
CA ILE A 74 1.16 9.73 16.52
C ILE A 74 0.09 8.84 15.92
N LEU A 75 0.20 8.60 14.61
CA LEU A 75 -0.67 7.69 13.86
C LEU A 75 0.13 6.43 13.53
N PHE A 76 -0.31 5.29 14.02
CA PHE A 76 0.07 3.98 13.53
C PHE A 76 -0.94 3.56 12.46
N GLU A 77 -0.47 3.15 11.32
CA GLU A 77 -1.30 2.70 10.23
C GLU A 77 -0.83 1.32 9.75
N ALA A 78 -1.77 0.41 9.50
CA ALA A 78 -1.52 -0.90 8.94
C ALA A 78 -2.73 -1.40 8.16
N HIS A 79 -2.51 -1.89 6.95
CA HIS A 79 -3.60 -2.45 6.15
C HIS A 79 -4.03 -3.84 6.66
N GLN A 80 -5.29 -4.18 6.42
CA GLN A 80 -5.93 -5.41 6.89
C GLN A 80 -5.98 -6.48 5.81
N ASP A 81 -5.96 -6.07 4.53
CA ASP A 81 -6.04 -6.98 3.39
C ASP A 81 -4.71 -7.67 3.11
N THR A 82 -4.77 -8.71 2.31
CA THR A 82 -3.63 -9.47 1.83
C THR A 82 -3.81 -9.84 0.37
N VAL A 83 -2.73 -10.09 -0.35
CA VAL A 83 -2.81 -10.68 -1.69
C VAL A 83 -3.42 -12.10 -1.66
N PRO A 84 -3.90 -12.60 -2.80
CA PRO A 84 -4.39 -13.97 -2.94
C PRO A 84 -3.36 -15.06 -2.57
N VAL A 85 -3.88 -16.25 -2.30
CA VAL A 85 -3.10 -17.41 -1.82
C VAL A 85 -2.74 -18.42 -2.92
N ASP A 86 -2.95 -18.04 -4.19
CA ASP A 86 -2.69 -18.93 -5.32
C ASP A 86 -1.24 -19.40 -5.33
N GLY A 87 -1.06 -20.71 -5.44
CA GLY A 87 0.26 -21.34 -5.52
C GLY A 87 1.03 -21.39 -4.21
N MET A 88 0.44 -21.05 -3.07
CA MET A 88 1.07 -21.29 -1.77
C MET A 88 1.30 -22.80 -1.53
N ILE A 89 2.44 -23.11 -0.95
CA ILE A 89 2.87 -24.50 -0.65
C ILE A 89 2.73 -24.85 0.83
N ILE A 90 2.28 -23.90 1.64
CA ILE A 90 1.96 -24.05 3.06
C ILE A 90 0.46 -23.80 3.26
N ASP A 91 -0.06 -24.15 4.44
CA ASP A 91 -1.40 -23.70 4.84
C ASP A 91 -1.38 -22.16 5.04
N PRO A 92 -2.06 -21.38 4.19
CA PRO A 92 -2.00 -19.93 4.24
C PRO A 92 -2.56 -19.33 5.54
N PHE A 93 -3.44 -20.05 6.24
CA PHE A 93 -4.12 -19.56 7.44
C PHE A 93 -3.83 -20.41 8.68
N GLY A 94 -2.89 -21.34 8.58
CA GLY A 94 -2.52 -22.25 9.68
C GLY A 94 -1.77 -21.58 10.82
N ALA A 95 -1.12 -20.44 10.57
CA ALA A 95 -0.31 -19.71 11.56
C ALA A 95 0.73 -20.64 12.25
N LYS A 96 1.38 -21.50 11.48
CA LYS A 96 2.37 -22.46 12.00
C LYS A 96 3.57 -21.70 12.55
N ILE A 97 3.98 -22.08 13.78
CA ILE A 97 5.22 -21.56 14.38
C ILE A 97 6.27 -22.68 14.32
N GLU A 98 7.41 -22.39 13.69
CA GLU A 98 8.52 -23.31 13.56
C GLU A 98 9.84 -22.57 13.45
N ALA A 99 10.88 -23.04 14.12
CA ALA A 99 12.25 -22.47 14.07
C ALA A 99 12.30 -20.94 14.28
N GLY A 100 11.50 -20.38 15.19
CA GLY A 100 11.46 -18.95 15.49
C GLY A 100 10.70 -18.10 14.48
N LYS A 101 10.00 -18.72 13.54
CA LYS A 101 9.20 -18.07 12.50
C LYS A 101 7.72 -18.40 12.63
N LEU A 102 6.86 -17.47 12.22
CA LEU A 102 5.44 -17.68 12.06
C LEU A 102 5.11 -17.64 10.55
N TYR A 103 4.46 -18.69 10.07
CA TYR A 103 4.13 -18.91 8.66
C TYR A 103 2.65 -18.65 8.38
N GLY A 104 2.37 -18.05 7.25
CA GLY A 104 1.02 -17.83 6.71
C GLY A 104 0.89 -16.57 5.89
N ARG A 105 -0.18 -16.46 5.10
CA ARG A 105 -0.47 -15.27 4.29
C ARG A 105 -0.77 -14.08 5.21
N GLY A 106 -0.09 -12.95 4.96
CA GLY A 106 -0.17 -11.75 5.78
C GLY A 106 0.74 -11.80 7.02
N ALA A 107 1.43 -12.90 7.29
CA ALA A 107 2.35 -12.96 8.43
C ALA A 107 3.43 -11.88 8.34
N CYS A 108 3.95 -11.64 7.15
CA CYS A 108 4.93 -10.61 6.84
C CYS A 108 4.25 -9.33 6.34
N ASP A 109 3.32 -9.46 5.41
CA ASP A 109 2.68 -8.35 4.69
C ASP A 109 1.16 -8.37 4.91
N VAL A 110 0.62 -7.57 5.91
CA VAL A 110 1.31 -6.74 6.90
C VAL A 110 0.79 -7.01 8.32
N LYS A 111 0.11 -8.17 8.55
CA LYS A 111 -0.46 -8.47 9.88
C LYS A 111 0.60 -8.54 10.98
N GLY A 112 1.87 -8.84 10.64
CA GLY A 112 3.00 -8.77 11.56
C GLY A 112 3.27 -7.36 12.08
N GLY A 113 3.31 -6.39 11.18
CA GLY A 113 3.40 -4.97 11.51
C GLY A 113 2.18 -4.51 12.31
N MET A 114 0.97 -4.88 11.88
CA MET A 114 -0.29 -4.60 12.59
C MET A 114 -0.27 -5.14 14.02
N ALA A 115 0.18 -6.38 14.21
CA ALA A 115 0.26 -6.99 15.55
C ALA A 115 1.26 -6.25 16.45
N SER A 116 2.42 -5.85 15.91
CA SER A 116 3.44 -5.09 16.65
C SER A 116 2.92 -3.71 17.05
N MET A 117 2.22 -3.01 16.15
CA MET A 117 1.60 -1.72 16.44
C MET A 117 0.46 -1.84 17.45
N ALA A 118 -0.41 -2.85 17.32
CA ALA A 118 -1.54 -3.06 18.23
C ALA A 118 -1.10 -3.44 19.65
N THR A 119 -0.06 -4.26 19.80
CA THR A 119 0.47 -4.61 21.13
C THR A 119 1.23 -3.44 21.76
N ALA A 120 1.99 -2.67 20.98
CA ALA A 120 2.57 -1.41 21.44
C ALA A 120 1.48 -0.42 21.90
N PHE A 121 0.42 -0.25 21.11
CA PHE A 121 -0.74 0.57 21.50
C PHE A 121 -1.35 0.10 22.82
N ALA A 122 -1.60 -1.20 22.97
CA ALA A 122 -2.21 -1.78 24.17
C ALA A 122 -1.33 -1.56 25.41
N ARG A 123 -0.02 -1.67 25.27
CA ARG A 123 0.94 -1.41 26.34
C ARG A 123 0.96 0.06 26.76
N LEU A 124 1.01 0.96 25.77
CA LEU A 124 0.99 2.42 25.98
C LEU A 124 -0.34 2.89 26.57
N PHE A 125 -1.47 2.33 26.14
CA PHE A 125 -2.79 2.64 26.67
C PHE A 125 -2.90 2.37 28.17
N LYS A 126 -2.32 1.29 28.67
CA LYS A 126 -2.27 0.96 30.12
C LYS A 126 -1.40 1.92 30.92
N GLN A 127 -0.44 2.56 30.30
CA GLN A 127 0.54 3.45 30.92
C GLN A 127 0.27 4.93 30.61
N LYS A 128 -0.84 5.24 29.93
CA LYS A 128 -1.14 6.60 29.50
C LYS A 128 -1.19 7.59 30.65
N LYS A 129 -0.51 8.70 30.47
CA LYS A 129 -0.41 9.80 31.46
C LYS A 129 -0.37 11.15 30.74
N ALA A 130 -0.53 12.23 31.51
CA ALA A 130 -0.38 13.59 30.99
C ALA A 130 1.03 13.77 30.37
N GLY A 131 1.11 14.59 29.34
CA GLY A 131 2.34 14.84 28.58
C GLY A 131 2.63 13.85 27.45
N MET A 132 1.94 12.70 27.39
CA MET A 132 2.06 11.80 26.25
C MET A 132 1.36 12.36 25.01
N PRO A 133 1.85 12.05 23.78
CA PRO A 133 1.11 12.35 22.57
C PRO A 133 -0.21 11.55 22.51
N GLN A 134 -1.19 12.06 21.78
CA GLN A 134 -2.31 11.23 21.36
C GLN A 134 -1.77 10.11 20.47
N LEU A 135 -2.22 8.89 20.68
CA LEU A 135 -1.90 7.76 19.80
C LEU A 135 -3.17 7.29 19.11
N VAL A 136 -3.13 7.23 17.79
CA VAL A 136 -4.21 6.70 16.95
C VAL A 136 -3.67 5.49 16.21
N MET A 137 -4.47 4.44 16.10
CA MET A 137 -4.17 3.31 15.23
C MET A 137 -5.29 3.18 14.20
N ALA A 138 -4.92 3.25 12.93
CA ALA A 138 -5.78 3.02 11.79
C ALA A 138 -5.48 1.64 11.19
N CYS A 139 -6.49 0.79 11.11
CA CYS A 139 -6.45 -0.44 10.34
C CYS A 139 -7.22 -0.18 9.06
N THR A 140 -6.52 -0.05 7.95
CA THR A 140 -7.07 0.36 6.65
C THR A 140 -7.44 -0.84 5.77
N ILE A 141 -8.20 -0.59 4.73
CA ILE A 141 -8.57 -1.59 3.74
C ILE A 141 -7.95 -1.25 2.38
N ASP A 142 -7.82 -2.26 1.51
CA ASP A 142 -7.58 -2.10 0.07
C ASP A 142 -6.21 -1.49 -0.30
N GLU A 143 -5.18 -1.68 0.53
CA GLU A 143 -3.82 -1.26 0.20
C GLU A 143 -3.29 -2.01 -1.02
N GLU A 144 -3.47 -3.32 -1.06
CA GLU A 144 -2.96 -4.25 -2.07
C GLU A 144 -3.52 -4.02 -3.49
N HIS A 145 -4.55 -3.15 -3.62
CA HIS A 145 -5.17 -2.93 -4.93
C HIS A 145 -5.55 -1.49 -5.25
N GLY A 146 -6.23 -0.78 -4.36
CA GLY A 146 -6.86 0.50 -4.71
C GLY A 146 -6.61 1.67 -3.76
N PHE A 147 -5.94 1.45 -2.61
CA PHE A 147 -5.61 2.48 -1.61
C PHE A 147 -6.82 3.25 -1.06
N GLN A 148 -8.04 2.67 -1.13
CA GLN A 148 -9.26 3.38 -0.73
C GLN A 148 -9.33 3.62 0.78
N GLY A 149 -8.73 2.72 1.57
CA GLY A 149 -8.66 2.83 3.02
C GLY A 149 -7.94 4.09 3.45
N ILE A 150 -6.71 4.26 3.01
CA ILE A 150 -5.89 5.42 3.39
C ILE A 150 -6.45 6.74 2.83
N GLN A 151 -7.01 6.72 1.61
CA GLN A 151 -7.69 7.89 1.05
C GLN A 151 -8.88 8.34 1.91
N SER A 152 -9.58 7.40 2.55
CA SER A 152 -10.62 7.71 3.52
C SER A 152 -10.03 8.27 4.84
N ILE A 153 -8.89 7.75 5.32
CA ILE A 153 -8.22 8.25 6.53
C ILE A 153 -7.83 9.70 6.38
N VAL A 154 -7.16 10.09 5.30
CA VAL A 154 -6.72 11.48 5.09
C VAL A 154 -7.89 12.47 5.00
N ASN A 155 -9.10 11.98 4.75
CA ASN A 155 -10.32 12.75 4.70
C ASN A 155 -11.13 12.76 6.02
N GLN A 156 -10.68 12.07 7.06
CA GLN A 156 -11.40 12.00 8.34
C GLN A 156 -11.49 13.37 9.04
N PRO A 157 -12.65 13.73 9.60
CA PRO A 157 -12.82 15.03 10.29
C PRO A 157 -11.83 15.24 11.42
N TRP A 158 -11.55 14.20 12.22
CA TRP A 158 -10.62 14.28 13.35
C TRP A 158 -9.18 14.57 12.92
N LEU A 159 -8.78 14.11 11.71
CA LEU A 159 -7.47 14.36 11.13
C LEU A 159 -7.40 15.79 10.56
N LYS A 160 -8.41 16.17 9.77
CA LYS A 160 -8.51 17.51 9.16
C LYS A 160 -8.65 18.65 10.17
N ALA A 161 -9.12 18.37 11.38
CA ALA A 161 -9.22 19.35 12.45
C ALA A 161 -7.86 19.71 13.08
N LYS A 162 -6.79 19.01 12.75
CA LYS A 162 -5.45 19.20 13.31
C LYS A 162 -4.51 19.90 12.31
N ASP A 163 -3.48 20.56 12.85
CA ASP A 163 -2.33 20.95 12.04
C ASP A 163 -1.63 19.69 11.55
N PRO A 164 -1.50 19.46 10.23
CA PRO A 164 -0.82 18.28 9.70
C PRO A 164 0.59 18.08 10.26
N LYS A 165 1.32 19.17 10.54
CA LYS A 165 2.68 19.12 11.10
C LYS A 165 2.72 18.64 12.55
N SER A 166 1.59 18.65 13.26
CA SER A 166 1.46 18.10 14.62
C SER A 166 1.19 16.59 14.61
N ILE A 167 1.07 15.98 13.46
CA ILE A 167 0.80 14.56 13.28
C ILE A 167 2.05 13.90 12.70
N TRP A 168 2.47 12.79 13.27
CA TRP A 168 3.52 11.93 12.74
C TRP A 168 2.96 10.54 12.51
N ALA A 169 3.13 10.01 11.32
CA ALA A 169 2.60 8.71 10.95
C ALA A 169 3.70 7.67 10.73
N VAL A 170 3.49 6.48 11.26
CA VAL A 170 4.28 5.29 10.98
C VAL A 170 3.37 4.30 10.30
N VAL A 171 3.69 3.95 9.06
CA VAL A 171 2.96 3.00 8.22
C VAL A 171 3.67 1.66 8.27
N ALA A 172 2.94 0.60 8.54
CA ALA A 172 3.49 -0.74 8.67
C ALA A 172 3.80 -1.35 7.31
N GLU A 173 5.04 -1.82 7.14
CA GLU A 173 5.47 -2.66 6.00
C GLU A 173 6.68 -3.50 6.43
N PRO A 174 7.01 -4.60 5.71
CA PRO A 174 8.11 -5.47 6.08
C PRO A 174 9.48 -4.88 5.69
N THR A 175 9.99 -3.95 6.50
CA THR A 175 11.20 -3.18 6.26
C THR A 175 12.45 -3.69 7.00
N ARG A 176 12.42 -4.87 7.63
CA ARG A 176 13.53 -5.41 8.44
C ARG A 176 13.93 -4.49 9.60
N LEU A 177 12.97 -3.75 10.17
CA LEU A 177 13.17 -2.72 11.20
C LEU A 177 13.98 -1.49 10.73
N HIS A 178 14.14 -1.30 9.42
CA HIS A 178 14.68 -0.08 8.84
C HIS A 178 13.60 0.98 8.67
N ILE A 179 13.98 2.22 8.49
CA ILE A 179 13.05 3.28 8.07
C ILE A 179 13.08 3.36 6.55
N VAL A 180 11.92 3.23 5.90
CA VAL A 180 11.77 3.62 4.49
C VAL A 180 11.11 5.00 4.46
N ASN A 181 11.84 6.00 3.95
CA ASN A 181 11.38 7.38 3.88
C ASN A 181 11.25 7.92 2.45
N ALA A 182 11.45 7.06 1.46
CA ALA A 182 11.18 7.37 0.06
C ALA A 182 10.74 6.10 -0.66
N HIS A 183 9.74 6.19 -1.51
CA HIS A 183 9.35 5.09 -2.40
C HIS A 183 8.68 5.62 -3.67
N LYS A 184 8.63 4.75 -4.71
CA LYS A 184 7.93 5.10 -5.95
C LYS A 184 6.43 5.09 -5.75
N GLY A 185 5.74 5.97 -6.46
CA GLY A 185 4.30 5.89 -6.66
C GLY A 185 3.93 4.96 -7.82
N ALA A 186 2.63 4.80 -8.04
CA ALA A 186 2.11 4.03 -9.17
C ALA A 186 0.86 4.69 -9.74
N VAL A 187 0.79 4.74 -11.07
CA VAL A 187 -0.44 5.11 -11.76
C VAL A 187 -0.71 4.09 -12.87
N ARG A 188 -1.96 3.61 -12.94
CA ARG A 188 -2.37 2.58 -13.88
C ARG A 188 -3.59 3.01 -14.66
N TRP A 189 -3.58 2.75 -15.95
CA TRP A 189 -4.67 3.07 -16.87
C TRP A 189 -4.74 2.07 -18.02
N ASP A 190 -5.79 2.14 -18.81
CA ASP A 190 -5.92 1.37 -20.04
C ASP A 190 -5.57 2.26 -21.25
N LEU A 191 -4.78 1.71 -22.16
CA LEU A 191 -4.59 2.22 -23.51
C LEU A 191 -5.46 1.39 -24.45
N GLN A 192 -6.37 2.01 -25.18
CA GLN A 192 -7.38 1.33 -25.98
C GLN A 192 -7.30 1.75 -27.44
N CYS A 193 -7.51 0.78 -28.33
CA CYS A 193 -7.76 1.02 -29.76
C CYS A 193 -9.15 0.48 -30.12
N LYS A 194 -9.93 1.28 -30.84
CA LYS A 194 -11.24 0.92 -31.37
C LYS A 194 -11.15 0.65 -32.88
N GLY A 195 -11.91 -0.32 -33.34
CA GLY A 195 -11.99 -0.74 -34.72
C GLY A 195 -13.42 -0.85 -35.22
N VAL A 196 -13.61 -1.63 -36.27
CA VAL A 196 -14.93 -1.97 -36.84
C VAL A 196 -14.95 -3.46 -37.13
N SER A 197 -15.89 -4.16 -36.52
CA SER A 197 -16.06 -5.59 -36.63
C SER A 197 -16.65 -5.99 -37.98
N CYS A 198 -16.13 -7.05 -38.57
CA CYS A 198 -16.68 -7.69 -39.78
C CYS A 198 -16.21 -9.15 -39.86
N HIS A 199 -16.77 -9.91 -40.80
CA HIS A 199 -16.34 -11.28 -41.04
C HIS A 199 -14.90 -11.31 -41.61
N SER A 200 -14.07 -12.22 -41.10
CA SER A 200 -12.65 -12.28 -41.46
C SER A 200 -12.37 -12.59 -42.97
N SER A 201 -13.38 -13.10 -43.69
CA SER A 201 -13.26 -13.31 -45.15
C SER A 201 -13.38 -12.03 -45.98
N THR A 202 -13.82 -10.90 -45.37
CA THR A 202 -13.94 -9.59 -46.04
C THR A 202 -13.33 -8.50 -45.12
N PRO A 203 -12.04 -8.61 -44.72
CA PRO A 203 -11.43 -7.76 -43.69
C PRO A 203 -11.35 -6.28 -44.12
N GLU A 204 -11.45 -5.98 -45.40
CA GLU A 204 -11.49 -4.62 -45.94
C GLU A 204 -12.75 -3.82 -45.55
N LYS A 205 -13.80 -4.52 -45.10
CA LYS A 205 -15.05 -3.90 -44.58
C LYS A 205 -14.95 -3.51 -43.13
N GLY A 206 -13.89 -3.92 -42.42
CA GLY A 206 -13.67 -3.64 -41.03
C GLY A 206 -12.41 -2.80 -40.78
N LYS A 207 -12.16 -2.54 -39.48
CA LYS A 207 -10.91 -1.92 -39.00
C LYS A 207 -10.40 -2.75 -37.84
N ASN A 208 -9.24 -3.37 -38.00
CA ASN A 208 -8.68 -4.30 -37.03
C ASN A 208 -8.03 -3.51 -35.85
N ALA A 209 -8.64 -3.57 -34.67
CA ALA A 209 -8.15 -2.90 -33.46
C ALA A 209 -6.82 -3.49 -32.96
N ILE A 210 -6.57 -4.79 -33.14
CA ILE A 210 -5.31 -5.43 -32.78
C ILE A 210 -4.17 -4.88 -33.66
N TYR A 211 -4.39 -4.72 -34.96
CA TYR A 211 -3.40 -4.12 -35.86
C TYR A 211 -3.16 -2.64 -35.53
N SER A 212 -4.18 -1.92 -35.10
CA SER A 212 -4.03 -0.55 -34.62
C SER A 212 -3.17 -0.50 -33.37
N MET A 213 -3.43 -1.35 -32.36
CA MET A 213 -2.64 -1.44 -31.14
C MET A 213 -1.18 -1.85 -31.44
N ALA A 214 -0.96 -2.82 -32.32
CA ALA A 214 0.39 -3.23 -32.71
C ALA A 214 1.23 -2.07 -33.30
N LYS A 215 0.59 -1.08 -33.90
CA LYS A 215 1.27 0.14 -34.40
C LYS A 215 1.53 1.17 -33.30
N VAL A 216 0.75 1.18 -32.22
CA VAL A 216 0.91 2.11 -31.09
C VAL A 216 1.98 1.62 -30.11
N LEU A 217 2.05 0.30 -29.85
CA LEU A 217 2.94 -0.28 -28.84
C LEU A 217 4.44 0.06 -29.03
N PRO A 218 5.02 0.17 -30.23
CA PRO A 218 6.41 0.62 -30.40
C PRO A 218 6.66 2.02 -29.82
N TYR A 219 5.69 2.92 -29.89
CA TYR A 219 5.81 4.26 -29.29
C TYR A 219 5.64 4.25 -27.78
N VAL A 220 4.89 3.29 -27.23
CA VAL A 220 4.83 3.05 -25.78
C VAL A 220 6.19 2.55 -25.28
N GLU A 221 6.82 1.62 -25.98
CA GLU A 221 8.17 1.13 -25.67
C GLU A 221 9.21 2.26 -25.78
N GLU A 222 9.12 3.11 -26.81
CA GLU A 222 9.98 4.29 -26.96
C GLU A 222 9.83 5.26 -25.78
N TYR A 223 8.59 5.47 -25.30
CA TYR A 223 8.33 6.30 -24.12
C TYR A 223 8.93 5.68 -22.84
N ALA A 224 8.82 4.37 -22.66
CA ALA A 224 9.45 3.68 -21.53
C ALA A 224 10.98 3.87 -21.54
N LYS A 225 11.61 3.76 -22.71
CA LYS A 225 13.06 4.02 -22.88
C LYS A 225 13.42 5.49 -22.63
N TYR A 226 12.57 6.42 -23.07
CA TYR A 226 12.74 7.85 -22.79
C TYR A 226 12.71 8.12 -21.28
N LEU A 227 11.75 7.57 -20.55
CA LEU A 227 11.67 7.72 -19.09
C LEU A 227 12.91 7.16 -18.38
N ALA A 228 13.39 5.98 -18.81
CA ALA A 228 14.58 5.36 -18.23
C ALA A 228 15.86 6.18 -18.47
N ALA A 229 15.90 7.02 -19.50
CA ALA A 229 17.02 7.89 -19.82
C ALA A 229 16.98 9.25 -19.12
N LEU A 230 15.85 9.63 -18.51
CA LEU A 230 15.76 10.86 -17.72
C LEU A 230 16.57 10.75 -16.42
N PRO A 231 16.99 11.88 -15.83
CA PRO A 231 17.59 11.88 -14.51
C PRO A 231 16.67 11.20 -13.50
N GLY A 232 17.18 10.18 -12.82
CA GLY A 232 16.47 9.45 -11.79
C GLY A 232 16.63 10.09 -10.41
N HIS A 233 15.84 9.58 -9.45
CA HIS A 233 16.04 9.88 -8.04
C HIS A 233 17.31 9.15 -7.53
N PRO A 234 18.15 9.78 -6.69
CA PRO A 234 19.46 9.21 -6.27
C PRO A 234 19.37 7.81 -5.67
N ARG A 235 18.28 7.49 -4.95
CA ARG A 235 18.08 6.20 -4.27
C ARG A 235 17.06 5.28 -4.98
N LEU A 236 16.10 5.85 -5.75
CA LEU A 236 15.02 5.09 -6.39
C LEU A 236 15.31 4.77 -7.88
N GLY A 237 16.37 5.37 -8.45
CA GLY A 237 16.63 5.25 -9.88
C GLY A 237 15.58 5.98 -10.73
N SER A 238 15.44 5.57 -11.99
CA SER A 238 14.54 6.21 -12.96
C SER A 238 13.09 5.81 -12.75
N ALA A 239 12.21 6.66 -13.22
CA ALA A 239 10.81 6.33 -13.41
C ALA A 239 10.66 5.21 -14.47
N THR A 240 9.61 4.40 -14.36
CA THR A 240 9.42 3.25 -15.27
C THR A 240 8.00 3.18 -15.81
N LEU A 241 7.86 2.58 -16.99
CA LEU A 241 6.57 2.24 -17.58
C LEU A 241 6.63 0.84 -18.17
N SER A 242 5.59 0.05 -17.93
CA SER A 242 5.43 -1.31 -18.46
C SER A 242 3.99 -1.59 -18.88
N CYS A 243 3.82 -2.41 -19.88
CA CYS A 243 2.53 -2.96 -20.28
C CYS A 243 2.39 -4.35 -19.65
N GLY A 244 1.47 -4.51 -18.70
CA GLY A 244 1.28 -5.76 -17.95
C GLY A 244 0.36 -6.76 -18.63
N THR A 245 -0.68 -6.28 -19.33
CA THR A 245 -1.65 -7.13 -20.03
C THR A 245 -2.03 -6.57 -21.38
N ILE A 246 -2.42 -7.44 -22.30
CA ILE A 246 -3.06 -7.07 -23.56
C ILE A 246 -4.26 -7.97 -23.82
N ARG A 247 -5.38 -7.38 -24.24
CA ARG A 247 -6.62 -8.11 -24.56
C ARG A 247 -7.23 -7.54 -25.84
N GLY A 248 -7.66 -8.39 -26.76
CA GLY A 248 -8.32 -7.93 -27.98
C GLY A 248 -8.93 -9.07 -28.80
N GLY A 249 -10.03 -8.76 -29.47
CA GLY A 249 -10.80 -9.71 -30.25
C GLY A 249 -11.65 -10.68 -29.42
N ALA A 250 -12.69 -11.22 -30.07
CA ALA A 250 -13.61 -12.20 -29.44
C ALA A 250 -13.57 -13.57 -30.14
N SER A 251 -13.23 -13.60 -31.44
CA SER A 251 -13.22 -14.83 -32.25
C SER A 251 -12.21 -14.71 -33.38
N VAL A 252 -11.60 -15.85 -33.77
CA VAL A 252 -10.60 -15.89 -34.82
C VAL A 252 -11.16 -15.54 -36.22
N ASN A 253 -12.46 -15.73 -36.43
CA ASN A 253 -13.13 -15.46 -37.70
C ASN A 253 -13.84 -14.10 -37.78
N THR A 254 -13.52 -13.21 -36.84
CA THR A 254 -14.08 -11.85 -36.76
C THR A 254 -12.97 -10.83 -36.66
N VAL A 255 -12.97 -9.80 -37.51
CA VAL A 255 -12.07 -8.66 -37.39
C VAL A 255 -12.36 -7.95 -36.05
N PRO A 256 -11.37 -7.79 -35.16
CA PRO A 256 -11.62 -7.23 -33.83
C PRO A 256 -11.87 -5.72 -33.88
N ASP A 257 -12.90 -5.29 -33.17
CA ASP A 257 -13.28 -3.88 -32.99
C ASP A 257 -12.74 -3.26 -31.72
N PHE A 258 -12.07 -4.05 -30.88
CA PHE A 258 -11.48 -3.58 -29.63
C PHE A 258 -10.16 -4.27 -29.31
N CYS A 259 -9.20 -3.48 -28.80
CA CYS A 259 -7.96 -3.98 -28.20
C CYS A 259 -7.54 -3.01 -27.08
N ALA A 260 -7.21 -3.55 -25.91
CA ALA A 260 -6.75 -2.77 -24.75
C ALA A 260 -5.46 -3.33 -24.18
N VAL A 261 -4.63 -2.43 -23.66
CA VAL A 261 -3.39 -2.72 -22.93
C VAL A 261 -3.45 -2.03 -21.59
N GLN A 262 -3.12 -2.73 -20.49
CA GLN A 262 -2.98 -2.12 -19.19
C GLN A 262 -1.54 -1.66 -18.97
N VAL A 263 -1.41 -0.40 -18.59
CA VAL A 263 -0.14 0.28 -18.38
C VAL A 263 0.08 0.50 -16.88
N ASP A 264 1.27 0.14 -16.37
CA ASP A 264 1.76 0.45 -15.03
C ASP A 264 2.92 1.46 -15.18
N ARG A 265 2.77 2.64 -14.60
CA ARG A 265 3.77 3.72 -14.56
C ARG A 265 4.20 3.92 -13.11
N ARG A 266 5.51 3.73 -12.84
CA ARG A 266 6.07 4.02 -11.53
C ARG A 266 6.56 5.47 -11.48
N LEU A 267 6.06 6.20 -10.50
CA LEU A 267 6.31 7.63 -10.29
C LEU A 267 7.50 7.84 -9.35
N LEU A 268 8.24 8.92 -9.57
CA LEU A 268 9.25 9.40 -8.64
C LEU A 268 8.67 10.51 -7.74
N PRO A 269 9.26 10.77 -6.56
CA PRO A 269 8.92 11.93 -5.77
C PRO A 269 8.93 13.22 -6.60
N GLY A 270 7.89 14.04 -6.45
CA GLY A 270 7.67 15.26 -7.25
C GLY A 270 6.86 15.05 -8.54
N GLU A 271 6.65 13.81 -9.00
CA GLU A 271 5.71 13.51 -10.08
C GLU A 271 4.29 13.31 -9.53
N THR A 272 3.29 13.79 -10.25
CA THR A 272 1.88 13.53 -9.92
C THR A 272 1.30 12.47 -10.85
N PRO A 273 0.36 11.62 -10.37
CA PRO A 273 -0.32 10.63 -11.23
C PRO A 273 -0.97 11.27 -12.46
N GLU A 274 -1.69 12.37 -12.29
CA GLU A 274 -2.33 13.11 -13.39
C GLU A 274 -1.29 13.64 -14.40
N GLY A 275 -0.21 14.27 -13.91
CA GLY A 275 0.87 14.79 -14.76
C GLY A 275 1.51 13.68 -15.60
N ALA A 276 1.76 12.51 -15.02
CA ALA A 276 2.34 11.37 -15.72
C ALA A 276 1.43 10.82 -16.84
N VAL A 277 0.12 10.74 -16.59
CA VAL A 277 -0.85 10.31 -17.61
C VAL A 277 -0.97 11.34 -18.73
N ASN A 278 -0.97 12.64 -18.41
CA ASN A 278 -1.02 13.71 -19.40
C ASN A 278 0.24 13.74 -20.30
N GLN A 279 1.43 13.59 -19.72
CA GLN A 279 2.68 13.46 -20.48
C GLN A 279 2.63 12.25 -21.44
N PHE A 280 2.09 11.12 -21.00
CA PHE A 280 1.92 9.96 -21.86
C PHE A 280 0.92 10.21 -23.00
N ARG A 281 -0.22 10.86 -22.71
CA ARG A 281 -1.23 11.24 -23.74
C ARG A 281 -0.60 12.15 -24.78
N GLU A 282 0.16 13.15 -24.36
CA GLU A 282 0.85 14.10 -25.27
C GLU A 282 1.88 13.39 -26.14
N TRP A 283 2.71 12.52 -25.53
CA TRP A 283 3.70 11.72 -26.25
C TRP A 283 3.06 10.91 -27.37
N LEU A 284 2.06 10.12 -27.07
CA LEU A 284 1.36 9.30 -28.07
C LEU A 284 0.63 10.19 -29.10
N GLY A 285 0.03 11.28 -28.69
CA GLY A 285 -0.64 12.22 -29.60
C GLY A 285 0.30 12.80 -30.67
N GLN A 286 1.57 13.02 -30.32
CA GLN A 286 2.58 13.48 -31.27
C GLN A 286 3.05 12.38 -32.25
N LYS A 287 3.11 11.12 -31.80
CA LYS A 287 3.66 9.99 -32.53
C LYS A 287 2.60 9.23 -33.36
N CYS A 288 1.36 9.17 -32.88
CA CYS A 288 0.28 8.33 -33.42
C CYS A 288 -0.81 9.15 -34.11
N LYS A 289 -0.46 10.20 -34.87
CA LYS A 289 -1.42 11.15 -35.48
C LYS A 289 -2.54 10.49 -36.31
N ASP A 290 -2.21 9.41 -36.99
CA ASP A 290 -3.13 8.71 -37.91
C ASP A 290 -3.73 7.44 -37.31
N ILE A 291 -3.45 7.14 -36.03
CA ILE A 291 -3.92 5.93 -35.34
C ILE A 291 -4.81 6.36 -34.20
N PRO A 292 -6.13 6.15 -34.27
CA PRO A 292 -7.02 6.48 -33.15
C PRO A 292 -6.73 5.56 -31.97
N PHE A 293 -6.45 6.16 -30.84
CA PHE A 293 -6.29 5.52 -29.54
C PHE A 293 -7.00 6.34 -28.47
N GLU A 294 -7.23 5.71 -27.33
CA GLU A 294 -7.79 6.34 -26.13
C GLU A 294 -6.94 5.95 -24.92
N VAL A 295 -6.52 6.92 -24.13
CA VAL A 295 -5.93 6.72 -22.80
C VAL A 295 -7.01 7.01 -21.79
N THR A 296 -7.46 5.98 -21.06
CA THR A 296 -8.53 6.12 -20.07
C THR A 296 -8.09 6.98 -18.88
N GLU A 297 -9.05 7.38 -18.05
CA GLU A 297 -8.70 7.87 -16.71
C GLU A 297 -8.05 6.74 -15.90
N PRO A 298 -7.10 7.05 -15.02
CA PRO A 298 -6.45 6.05 -14.21
C PRO A 298 -7.44 5.38 -13.25
N TRP A 299 -7.37 4.05 -13.19
CA TRP A 299 -8.12 3.26 -12.21
C TRP A 299 -7.32 3.01 -10.92
N LEU A 300 -6.02 3.33 -10.92
CA LEU A 300 -5.17 3.39 -9.74
C LEU A 300 -4.27 4.62 -9.84
N ALA A 301 -4.20 5.39 -8.75
CA ALA A 301 -3.36 6.57 -8.62
C ALA A 301 -2.83 6.65 -7.19
N ALA A 302 -1.59 6.18 -6.98
CA ALA A 302 -0.87 6.23 -5.72
C ALA A 302 0.34 7.16 -5.86
N PRO A 303 0.47 8.20 -5.03
CA PRO A 303 1.61 9.12 -5.09
C PRO A 303 2.92 8.45 -4.70
N ALA A 304 4.05 9.11 -4.97
CA ALA A 304 5.35 8.70 -4.47
C ALA A 304 5.64 9.33 -3.10
N LEU A 305 6.40 8.65 -2.26
CA LEU A 305 6.89 9.18 -1.00
C LEU A 305 8.25 9.86 -1.21
N GLY A 306 8.36 11.13 -0.85
CA GLY A 306 9.63 11.88 -0.85
C GLY A 306 10.25 11.97 0.53
N ASP A 307 11.59 11.96 0.59
CA ASP A 307 12.34 11.98 1.86
C ASP A 307 12.38 13.37 2.54
N GLU A 308 12.00 14.41 1.82
CA GLU A 308 11.94 15.79 2.32
C GLU A 308 10.79 16.04 3.33
N TYR A 309 9.77 15.18 3.35
CA TYR A 309 8.58 15.42 4.16
C TYR A 309 8.74 15.09 5.65
N SER A 310 9.64 14.18 6.02
CA SER A 310 9.62 13.55 7.35
C SER A 310 10.94 13.59 8.14
N PRO A 311 11.85 14.60 8.00
CA PRO A 311 13.18 14.54 8.59
C PRO A 311 13.18 14.46 10.12
N LYS A 312 12.25 15.15 10.78
CA LYS A 312 12.13 15.14 12.26
C LYS A 312 11.62 13.79 12.77
N LEU A 313 10.64 13.20 12.06
CA LEU A 313 10.11 11.88 12.38
C LEU A 313 11.20 10.80 12.19
N VAL A 314 11.92 10.82 11.07
CA VAL A 314 13.06 9.93 10.80
C VAL A 314 14.10 10.02 11.93
N GLN A 315 14.44 11.23 12.36
CA GLN A 315 15.38 11.42 13.46
C GLN A 315 14.87 10.85 14.79
N ALA A 316 13.59 11.07 15.11
CA ALA A 316 13.00 10.63 16.37
C ALA A 316 12.84 9.09 16.43
N LEU A 317 12.24 8.48 15.39
CA LEU A 317 12.10 7.04 15.29
C LEU A 317 13.48 6.36 15.21
N GLY A 318 14.40 6.94 14.43
CA GLY A 318 15.76 6.44 14.28
C GLY A 318 16.56 6.37 15.58
N LYS A 319 16.32 7.28 16.54
CA LYS A 319 16.90 7.20 17.89
C LYS A 319 16.40 5.96 18.62
N SER A 320 15.11 5.67 18.57
CA SER A 320 14.51 4.48 19.20
C SER A 320 15.02 3.19 18.56
N ILE A 321 15.11 3.14 17.25
CA ILE A 321 15.69 2.00 16.50
C ILE A 321 17.13 1.77 16.95
N LYS A 322 17.98 2.81 16.87
CA LYS A 322 19.39 2.69 17.22
C LYS A 322 19.61 2.29 18.69
N SER A 323 18.75 2.72 19.58
CA SER A 323 18.78 2.33 21.00
C SER A 323 18.51 0.83 21.20
N ARG A 324 17.69 0.21 20.36
CA ARG A 324 17.27 -1.20 20.49
C ARG A 324 18.17 -2.17 19.73
N ILE A 325 18.54 -1.83 18.50
CA ILE A 325 19.30 -2.75 17.63
C ILE A 325 20.72 -2.29 17.32
N GLY A 326 21.15 -1.12 17.84
CA GLY A 326 22.52 -0.62 17.69
C GLY A 326 22.83 0.07 16.37
N THR A 327 22.06 -0.18 15.33
CA THR A 327 22.23 0.39 13.97
C THR A 327 20.98 1.16 13.56
N LEU A 328 21.12 2.01 12.54
CA LEU A 328 20.01 2.69 11.87
C LEU A 328 20.27 2.65 10.37
N GLU A 329 19.33 2.07 9.65
CA GLU A 329 19.32 2.06 8.19
C GLU A 329 18.08 2.83 7.70
N ILE A 330 18.28 3.63 6.63
CA ILE A 330 17.24 4.43 6.01
C ILE A 330 17.22 4.08 4.53
N ASP A 331 16.19 3.35 4.12
CA ASP A 331 16.06 2.79 2.79
C ASP A 331 15.11 3.61 1.91
N ALA A 332 15.18 3.32 0.62
CA ALA A 332 14.26 3.80 -0.40
C ALA A 332 13.82 2.60 -1.27
N GLU A 333 12.52 2.46 -1.50
CA GLU A 333 11.95 1.25 -2.05
C GLU A 333 11.20 1.48 -3.37
N PRO A 334 11.22 0.52 -4.31
CA PRO A 334 10.55 0.69 -5.61
C PRO A 334 9.05 0.41 -5.59
N TYR A 335 8.49 -0.09 -4.48
CA TYR A 335 7.04 -0.30 -4.30
C TYR A 335 6.36 0.94 -3.71
N GLY A 336 5.03 1.01 -3.73
CA GLY A 336 4.23 2.05 -3.10
C GLY A 336 3.64 1.58 -1.78
N THR A 337 3.28 2.51 -0.89
CA THR A 337 2.60 2.25 0.37
C THR A 337 1.61 3.37 0.72
N ASP A 338 0.79 3.15 1.73
CA ASP A 338 -0.13 4.14 2.28
C ASP A 338 0.55 5.43 2.79
N ALA A 339 1.84 5.38 3.12
CA ALA A 339 2.60 6.53 3.62
C ALA A 339 2.61 7.73 2.67
N ALA A 340 2.64 7.48 1.36
CA ALA A 340 2.63 8.55 0.37
C ALA A 340 1.34 9.38 0.39
N SER A 341 0.19 8.74 0.57
CA SER A 341 -1.10 9.44 0.68
C SER A 341 -1.17 10.36 1.89
N LEU A 342 -0.53 9.97 3.00
CA LEU A 342 -0.40 10.82 4.19
C LEU A 342 0.50 12.02 3.92
N CYS A 343 1.66 11.82 3.26
CA CYS A 343 2.56 12.90 2.89
C CYS A 343 1.94 13.87 1.87
N GLU A 344 1.14 13.38 0.92
CA GLU A 344 0.37 14.23 0.01
C GLU A 344 -0.64 15.13 0.76
N ALA A 345 -1.16 14.65 1.90
CA ALA A 345 -1.96 15.44 2.83
C ALA A 345 -1.12 16.27 3.82
N PHE A 346 0.18 16.47 3.56
CA PHE A 346 1.14 17.21 4.37
C PHE A 346 1.38 16.63 5.77
N ILE A 347 1.05 15.36 6.01
CA ILE A 347 1.31 14.66 7.25
C ILE A 347 2.66 13.93 7.14
N PRO A 348 3.67 14.28 7.95
CA PRO A 348 4.93 13.54 7.97
C PRO A 348 4.71 12.06 8.24
N ALA A 349 5.12 11.21 7.30
CA ALA A 349 4.98 9.77 7.39
C ALA A 349 6.27 9.05 7.01
N VAL A 350 6.49 7.90 7.60
CA VAL A 350 7.56 6.96 7.24
C VAL A 350 6.99 5.54 7.27
N VAL A 351 7.67 4.65 6.57
CA VAL A 351 7.34 3.22 6.58
C VAL A 351 8.30 2.50 7.51
N PHE A 352 7.77 1.63 8.37
CA PHE A 352 8.56 0.87 9.33
C PHE A 352 7.82 -0.37 9.81
N GLY A 353 8.50 -1.50 9.86
CA GLY A 353 7.97 -2.70 10.50
C GLY A 353 8.92 -3.90 10.48
N PRO A 354 8.48 -4.98 11.14
CA PRO A 354 9.20 -6.26 11.16
C PRO A 354 9.01 -7.01 9.85
N GLY A 355 9.87 -7.98 9.59
CA GLY A 355 9.83 -8.82 8.39
C GLY A 355 10.61 -8.23 7.22
N SER A 356 10.63 -8.94 6.11
CA SER A 356 11.36 -8.56 4.90
C SER A 356 10.43 -8.60 3.70
N ILE A 357 10.44 -7.57 2.88
CA ILE A 357 9.67 -7.51 1.62
C ILE A 357 9.97 -8.71 0.68
N ALA A 358 11.13 -9.33 0.82
CA ALA A 358 11.45 -10.55 0.08
C ALA A 358 10.58 -11.75 0.45
N GLN A 359 9.83 -11.68 1.57
CA GLN A 359 8.85 -12.68 2.00
C GLN A 359 7.42 -12.31 1.63
N ALA A 360 7.15 -11.05 1.34
CA ALA A 360 5.84 -10.60 0.87
C ALA A 360 5.46 -11.33 -0.43
N HIS A 361 4.19 -11.69 -0.58
CA HIS A 361 3.61 -12.33 -1.77
C HIS A 361 4.24 -13.69 -2.17
N THR A 362 5.07 -14.29 -1.28
CA THR A 362 5.72 -15.59 -1.57
C THR A 362 4.79 -16.78 -1.32
N LYS A 363 5.24 -17.97 -1.79
CA LYS A 363 4.50 -19.23 -1.65
C LYS A 363 4.54 -19.81 -0.24
N ASP A 364 5.49 -19.37 0.55
CA ASP A 364 5.80 -19.85 1.90
C ASP A 364 6.01 -18.69 2.88
N GLU A 365 5.25 -17.63 2.72
CA GLU A 365 5.37 -16.40 3.51
C GLU A 365 5.52 -16.66 5.01
N TRP A 366 6.50 -16.00 5.62
CA TRP A 366 6.80 -16.08 7.04
C TRP A 366 7.41 -14.80 7.59
N ILE A 367 7.38 -14.65 8.91
CA ILE A 367 8.04 -13.58 9.63
C ILE A 367 8.84 -14.13 10.83
N GLU A 368 9.95 -13.47 11.17
CA GLU A 368 10.73 -13.78 12.37
C GLU A 368 10.02 -13.21 13.61
N ILE A 369 9.75 -14.10 14.59
CA ILE A 369 9.06 -13.71 15.84
C ILE A 369 9.88 -12.70 16.65
N GLU A 370 11.18 -12.76 16.59
CA GLU A 370 12.04 -11.82 17.29
C GLU A 370 11.92 -10.39 16.74
N GLN A 371 11.78 -10.23 15.41
CA GLN A 371 11.56 -8.91 14.83
C GLN A 371 10.21 -8.29 15.25
N LEU A 372 9.17 -9.11 15.45
CA LEU A 372 7.87 -8.63 15.96
C LEU A 372 8.02 -7.97 17.33
N LYS A 373 8.75 -8.62 18.24
CA LYS A 373 8.98 -8.14 19.61
C LYS A 373 9.82 -6.88 19.62
N ILE A 374 10.88 -6.85 18.82
CA ILE A 374 11.75 -5.68 18.70
C ILE A 374 10.97 -4.49 18.12
N ALA A 375 10.12 -4.72 17.10
CA ALA A 375 9.27 -3.68 16.53
C ALA A 375 8.31 -3.08 17.57
N GLU A 376 7.63 -3.93 18.38
CA GLU A 376 6.76 -3.48 19.47
C GLU A 376 7.53 -2.59 20.45
N GLU A 377 8.73 -2.99 20.85
CA GLU A 377 9.55 -2.22 21.79
C GLU A 377 10.02 -0.88 21.20
N ILE A 378 10.48 -0.87 19.94
CA ILE A 378 10.86 0.36 19.24
C ILE A 378 9.70 1.34 19.17
N LEU A 379 8.50 0.86 18.82
CA LEU A 379 7.31 1.70 18.72
C LEU A 379 6.89 2.26 20.10
N CYS A 380 6.99 1.47 21.17
CA CYS A 380 6.75 1.95 22.52
C CYS A 380 7.75 3.05 22.91
N ASP A 381 9.04 2.83 22.73
CA ASP A 381 10.09 3.78 23.04
C ASP A 381 9.96 5.08 22.23
N PHE A 382 9.62 4.95 20.94
CA PHE A 382 9.36 6.08 20.07
C PHE A 382 8.23 6.97 20.63
N VAL A 383 7.07 6.40 20.93
CA VAL A 383 5.92 7.17 21.49
C VAL A 383 6.26 7.79 22.82
N ILE A 384 6.90 7.05 23.74
CA ILE A 384 7.29 7.55 25.07
C ILE A 384 8.30 8.71 24.93
N SER A 385 9.23 8.64 23.99
CA SER A 385 10.23 9.68 23.77
C SER A 385 9.65 11.01 23.28
N GLN A 386 8.38 11.02 22.82
CA GLN A 386 7.66 12.23 22.43
C GLN A 386 6.84 12.84 23.58
N SER A 387 6.92 12.28 24.79
CA SER A 387 6.26 12.86 25.96
C SER A 387 6.95 14.14 26.41
N VAL A 388 6.16 15.16 26.81
CA VAL A 388 6.63 16.50 27.23
C VAL A 388 6.54 16.63 28.75
#